data_4a7c080284d72378d40ad8b0e61da427
#
_entry.id   4a7c080284d72378d40ad8b0e61da427
#
_cell.length_a   1.000
_cell.length_b   1.000
_cell.length_c   1.000
_cell.angle_alpha   90.00
_cell.angle_beta   90.00
_cell.angle_gamma   90.00
#
_symmetry.space_group_name_H-M   'P 1'
#
loop_
_entity.id
_entity.type
_entity.pdbx_description
1 polymer ?
#
loop_
_entity_poly.entity_id
_entity_poly.type
_entity_poly.pdbx_seq_one_letter_code
_entity_poly.pdbx_strand_id
1 'polypeptide(L)'
;SLASFVRRRFGNEALERIAQPMIGGVYNADPEKLSLRATMPQFLELEEKYGSVIKGMSYNDKENEGDTGARYSHFLSFKNGMGTLINTIESKLPENSVSLGETVKGITPSDQGWKVLTQKRTTDASAIIITTPSYHAASLIQNFDPSLGSDLSSIEYASSAVIILTYKREDISHDLNGFGFVVPDIENSNLIACSFSSIKFEGRAPRGYVLLRAFVGGALNPGICDLEDTILIQEAEKEVSQILGISSAPEFTILKRYPEAMPQYHVGHLQIVEKIKEKLNRHQCLEIAGNAYSGVGIPDCIHSGEQAAEEILKELF
;
A
#
# COMPACT_ATOMS: atom_id res chain seq x y z
N SER A 1 -16.85 -10.50 1.68
CA SER A 1 -16.24 -9.17 1.53
C SER A 1 -16.33 -8.37 2.83
N LEU A 2 -15.49 -7.33 2.93
CA LEU A 2 -15.56 -6.38 4.04
C LEU A 2 -16.94 -5.74 4.15
N ALA A 3 -17.50 -5.28 3.03
CA ALA A 3 -18.81 -4.66 3.01
C ALA A 3 -19.91 -5.61 3.53
N SER A 4 -19.91 -6.88 3.11
CA SER A 4 -20.90 -7.86 3.57
C SER A 4 -20.79 -8.10 5.08
N PHE A 5 -19.58 -8.10 5.62
CA PHE A 5 -19.35 -8.26 7.06
C PHE A 5 -19.85 -7.05 7.87
N VAL A 6 -19.43 -5.84 7.46
CA VAL A 6 -19.81 -4.60 8.17
C VAL A 6 -21.33 -4.39 8.09
N ARG A 7 -21.92 -4.56 6.90
CA ARG A 7 -23.36 -4.41 6.69
C ARG A 7 -24.18 -5.33 7.59
N ARG A 8 -23.77 -6.59 7.70
CA ARG A 8 -24.43 -7.58 8.55
C ARG A 8 -24.31 -7.25 10.05
N ARG A 9 -23.20 -6.65 10.49
CA ARG A 9 -22.90 -6.44 11.91
C ARG A 9 -23.26 -5.05 12.42
N PHE A 10 -23.11 -4.04 11.58
CA PHE A 10 -23.19 -2.63 11.97
C PHE A 10 -24.16 -1.80 11.12
N GLY A 11 -24.68 -2.39 10.03
CA GLY A 11 -25.61 -1.72 9.11
C GLY A 11 -24.93 -0.93 7.99
N ASN A 12 -25.74 -0.42 7.05
CA ASN A 12 -25.25 0.32 5.89
C ASN A 12 -24.58 1.64 6.28
N GLU A 13 -25.16 2.38 7.21
CA GLU A 13 -24.60 3.68 7.61
C GLU A 13 -23.17 3.56 8.16
N ALA A 14 -22.90 2.51 8.96
CA ALA A 14 -21.56 2.23 9.45
C ALA A 14 -20.60 1.85 8.31
N LEU A 15 -21.09 1.14 7.29
CA LEU A 15 -20.30 0.83 6.11
C LEU A 15 -19.94 2.10 5.34
N GLU A 16 -20.95 2.90 4.99
CA GLU A 16 -20.80 4.05 4.09
C GLU A 16 -20.05 5.21 4.72
N ARG A 17 -20.26 5.47 6.02
CA ARG A 17 -19.72 6.64 6.71
C ARG A 17 -18.45 6.38 7.51
N ILE A 18 -18.14 5.12 7.84
CA ILE A 18 -16.99 4.79 8.70
C ILE A 18 -16.07 3.77 8.00
N ALA A 19 -16.56 2.57 7.70
CA ALA A 19 -15.68 1.50 7.25
C ALA A 19 -15.13 1.75 5.83
N GLN A 20 -15.97 2.20 4.90
CA GLN A 20 -15.56 2.49 3.53
C GLN A 20 -14.49 3.59 3.48
N PRO A 21 -14.67 4.79 4.08
CA PRO A 21 -13.65 5.83 3.98
C PRO A 21 -12.35 5.48 4.70
N MET A 22 -12.40 4.74 5.81
CA MET A 22 -11.19 4.27 6.49
C MET A 22 -10.41 3.28 5.61
N ILE A 23 -11.11 2.34 4.98
CA ILE A 23 -10.52 1.33 4.09
C ILE A 23 -10.03 1.96 2.79
N GLY A 24 -10.80 2.91 2.23
CA GLY A 24 -10.37 3.71 1.09
C GLY A 24 -9.05 4.41 1.33
N GLY A 25 -8.85 4.98 2.53
CA GLY A 25 -7.59 5.63 2.91
C GLY A 25 -6.38 4.68 3.06
N VAL A 26 -6.60 3.38 3.34
CA VAL A 26 -5.52 2.40 3.55
C VAL A 26 -5.27 1.54 2.32
N TYR A 27 -6.32 0.97 1.75
CA TYR A 27 -6.21 -0.02 0.66
C TYR A 27 -6.57 0.54 -0.72
N ASN A 28 -7.11 1.75 -0.81
CA ASN A 28 -7.65 2.33 -2.04
C ASN A 28 -8.63 1.38 -2.75
N ALA A 29 -9.41 0.60 -2.00
CA ALA A 29 -10.16 -0.54 -2.48
C ALA A 29 -11.68 -0.33 -2.41
N ASP A 30 -12.39 -1.05 -3.27
CA ASP A 30 -13.84 -1.23 -3.17
C ASP A 30 -14.17 -2.21 -2.03
N PRO A 31 -14.86 -1.79 -0.96
CA PRO A 31 -15.21 -2.66 0.17
C PRO A 31 -16.12 -3.83 -0.22
N GLU A 32 -16.87 -3.73 -1.33
CA GLU A 32 -17.71 -4.82 -1.84
C GLU A 32 -16.86 -5.98 -2.40
N LYS A 33 -15.68 -5.69 -2.91
CA LYS A 33 -14.76 -6.68 -3.47
C LYS A 33 -13.66 -7.09 -2.50
N LEU A 34 -13.29 -6.22 -1.55
CA LEU A 34 -12.16 -6.44 -0.65
C LEU A 34 -12.40 -7.63 0.29
N SER A 35 -11.44 -8.54 0.34
CA SER A 35 -11.46 -9.70 1.24
C SER A 35 -11.13 -9.29 2.67
N LEU A 36 -12.09 -9.42 3.58
CA LEU A 36 -11.84 -9.21 5.01
C LEU A 36 -10.79 -10.19 5.57
N ARG A 37 -10.84 -11.44 5.10
CA ARG A 37 -9.89 -12.50 5.52
C ARG A 37 -8.46 -12.20 5.11
N ALA A 38 -8.25 -11.59 3.94
CA ALA A 38 -6.93 -11.27 3.44
C ALA A 38 -6.35 -9.96 4.03
N THR A 39 -7.20 -9.08 4.53
CA THR A 39 -6.79 -7.74 4.99
C THR A 39 -6.87 -7.56 6.50
N MET A 40 -7.92 -8.06 7.13
CA MET A 40 -8.20 -7.87 8.56
C MET A 40 -8.81 -9.14 9.17
N PRO A 41 -8.08 -10.30 9.15
CA PRO A 41 -8.59 -11.58 9.64
C PRO A 41 -8.99 -11.52 11.12
N GLN A 42 -8.37 -10.67 11.92
CA GLN A 42 -8.64 -10.51 13.35
C GLN A 42 -10.13 -10.24 13.65
N PHE A 43 -10.86 -9.56 12.77
CA PHE A 43 -12.28 -9.32 13.01
C PHE A 43 -13.13 -10.59 12.83
N LEU A 44 -12.72 -11.49 11.93
CA LEU A 44 -13.37 -12.80 11.78
C LEU A 44 -13.05 -13.69 12.98
N GLU A 45 -11.81 -13.69 13.44
CA GLU A 45 -11.35 -14.46 14.61
C GLU A 45 -12.08 -13.99 15.89
N LEU A 46 -12.24 -12.68 16.09
CA LEU A 46 -13.00 -12.13 17.20
C LEU A 46 -14.47 -12.56 17.15
N GLU A 47 -15.08 -12.55 15.96
CA GLU A 47 -16.45 -13.02 15.78
C GLU A 47 -16.58 -14.52 16.08
N GLU A 48 -15.66 -15.33 15.59
CA GLU A 48 -15.65 -16.78 15.79
C GLU A 48 -15.45 -17.15 17.26
N LYS A 49 -14.47 -16.52 17.92
CA LYS A 49 -14.12 -16.80 19.33
C LYS A 49 -15.17 -16.30 20.32
N TYR A 50 -15.73 -15.10 20.11
CA TYR A 50 -16.59 -14.44 21.10
C TYR A 50 -18.04 -14.27 20.65
N GLY A 51 -18.41 -14.71 19.44
CA GLY A 51 -19.73 -14.53 18.85
C GLY A 51 -20.08 -13.06 18.52
N SER A 52 -19.17 -12.13 18.80
CA SER A 52 -19.35 -10.68 18.59
C SER A 52 -18.02 -9.97 18.53
N VAL A 53 -17.82 -9.14 17.51
CA VAL A 53 -16.63 -8.28 17.37
C VAL A 53 -16.49 -7.32 18.56
N ILE A 54 -17.59 -6.66 18.95
CA ILE A 54 -17.60 -5.68 20.06
C ILE A 54 -17.20 -6.35 21.38
N LYS A 55 -17.76 -7.51 21.67
CA LYS A 55 -17.36 -8.27 22.87
C LYS A 55 -15.91 -8.68 22.80
N GLY A 56 -15.45 -9.19 21.65
CA GLY A 56 -14.06 -9.60 21.45
C GLY A 56 -13.07 -8.46 21.66
N MET A 57 -13.34 -7.28 21.11
CA MET A 57 -12.51 -6.09 21.33
C MET A 57 -12.46 -5.69 22.82
N SER A 58 -13.60 -5.69 23.52
CA SER A 58 -13.64 -5.36 24.94
C SER A 58 -12.89 -6.37 25.83
N TYR A 59 -12.77 -7.63 25.41
CA TYR A 59 -11.95 -8.63 26.13
C TYR A 59 -10.45 -8.42 25.86
N ASN A 60 -10.07 -8.17 24.59
CA ASN A 60 -8.67 -7.90 24.24
C ASN A 60 -8.14 -6.63 24.91
N ASP A 61 -8.94 -5.58 25.04
CA ASP A 61 -8.55 -4.35 25.76
C ASP A 61 -8.24 -4.65 27.24
N LYS A 62 -9.01 -5.53 27.89
CA LYS A 62 -8.79 -5.91 29.29
C LYS A 62 -7.56 -6.80 29.48
N GLU A 63 -7.25 -7.69 28.55
CA GLU A 63 -6.04 -8.51 28.57
C GLU A 63 -4.78 -7.67 28.35
N ASN A 64 -4.88 -6.57 27.63
CA ASN A 64 -3.78 -5.64 27.34
C ASN A 64 -3.66 -4.48 28.37
N GLU A 65 -4.56 -4.34 29.33
CA GLU A 65 -4.47 -3.33 30.41
C GLU A 65 -3.22 -3.44 31.28
N GLY A 66 -2.49 -4.58 31.19
CA GLY A 66 -1.19 -4.77 31.84
C GLY A 66 0.01 -4.21 31.06
N ASP A 67 -0.14 -4.00 29.77
CA ASP A 67 0.90 -3.44 28.91
C ASP A 67 0.63 -1.93 28.75
N THR A 68 0.97 -1.19 29.78
CA THR A 68 0.72 0.25 29.90
C THR A 68 1.45 1.02 28.81
N GLY A 69 0.72 1.25 27.74
CA GLY A 69 0.95 2.37 26.86
C GLY A 69 1.92 2.10 25.75
N ALA A 70 1.38 2.14 24.56
CA ALA A 70 2.16 2.58 23.42
C ALA A 70 2.83 3.92 23.80
N ARG A 71 4.01 3.83 24.37
CA ARG A 71 4.91 4.99 24.59
C ARG A 71 5.31 5.64 23.28
N TYR A 72 4.88 5.04 22.16
CA TYR A 72 5.15 5.46 20.80
C TYR A 72 3.84 5.81 20.09
N SER A 73 3.89 6.84 19.27
CA SER A 73 2.80 7.13 18.33
C SER A 73 2.54 5.90 17.46
N HIS A 74 1.28 5.61 17.15
CA HIS A 74 0.90 4.58 16.17
C HIS A 74 1.49 4.85 14.77
N PHE A 75 1.98 6.06 14.55
CA PHE A 75 2.60 6.48 13.30
C PHE A 75 4.08 6.75 13.52
N LEU A 76 4.92 5.97 12.88
CA LEU A 76 6.37 6.13 12.90
C LEU A 76 6.86 6.65 11.55
N SER A 77 7.88 7.48 11.58
CA SER A 77 8.60 7.93 10.40
C SER A 77 10.03 8.32 10.78
N PHE A 78 10.94 8.29 9.82
CA PHE A 78 12.29 8.78 10.04
C PHE A 78 12.31 10.31 10.03
N LYS A 79 13.13 10.92 10.89
CA LYS A 79 13.27 12.38 11.00
C LYS A 79 13.55 13.03 9.64
N ASN A 80 14.42 12.43 8.84
CA ASN A 80 14.81 12.93 7.52
C ASN A 80 14.00 12.32 6.35
N GLY A 81 12.84 11.70 6.64
CA GLY A 81 11.98 11.07 5.65
C GLY A 81 12.24 9.58 5.45
N MET A 82 11.30 8.92 4.77
CA MET A 82 11.35 7.47 4.54
C MET A 82 12.50 7.03 3.64
N GLY A 83 13.06 7.93 2.81
CA GLY A 83 14.28 7.66 2.04
C GLY A 83 15.47 7.24 2.91
N THR A 84 15.51 7.64 4.18
CA THR A 84 16.53 7.21 5.14
C THR A 84 16.62 5.69 5.27
N LEU A 85 15.47 4.98 5.22
CA LEU A 85 15.44 3.52 5.28
C LEU A 85 16.20 2.93 4.08
N ILE A 86 15.84 3.35 2.87
CA ILE A 86 16.42 2.83 1.63
C ILE A 86 17.92 3.14 1.55
N ASN A 87 18.30 4.40 1.81
CA ASN A 87 19.70 4.81 1.77
C ASN A 87 20.55 4.06 2.81
N THR A 88 19.98 3.76 4.00
CA THR A 88 20.69 2.99 5.02
C THR A 88 20.87 1.53 4.62
N ILE A 89 19.87 0.91 4.00
CA ILE A 89 20.00 -0.46 3.48
C ILE A 89 21.07 -0.48 2.39
N GLU A 90 20.98 0.41 1.41
CA GLU A 90 21.93 0.50 0.30
C GLU A 90 23.37 0.67 0.80
N SER A 91 23.61 1.53 1.80
CA SER A 91 24.92 1.77 2.38
C SER A 91 25.56 0.55 3.07
N LYS A 92 24.76 -0.47 3.38
CA LYS A 92 25.23 -1.72 3.99
C LYS A 92 25.45 -2.85 2.99
N LEU A 93 25.02 -2.67 1.76
CA LEU A 93 25.26 -3.65 0.70
C LEU A 93 26.72 -3.55 0.19
N PRO A 94 27.31 -4.66 -0.29
CA PRO A 94 28.60 -4.62 -0.96
C PRO A 94 28.60 -3.66 -2.14
N GLU A 95 29.75 -3.10 -2.46
CA GLU A 95 29.90 -2.23 -3.64
C GLU A 95 29.45 -2.97 -4.91
N ASN A 96 28.79 -2.23 -5.80
CA ASN A 96 28.24 -2.75 -7.07
C ASN A 96 27.10 -3.78 -6.95
N SER A 97 26.50 -3.94 -5.76
CA SER A 97 25.31 -4.81 -5.60
C SER A 97 24.06 -4.22 -6.23
N VAL A 98 23.97 -2.92 -6.44
CA VAL A 98 22.80 -2.21 -6.97
C VAL A 98 23.10 -1.68 -8.37
N SER A 99 22.27 -2.06 -9.35
CA SER A 99 22.34 -1.58 -10.74
C SER A 99 21.09 -0.76 -11.06
N LEU A 100 21.20 0.56 -11.07
CA LEU A 100 20.09 1.46 -11.42
C LEU A 100 20.01 1.70 -12.93
N GLY A 101 18.80 2.01 -13.42
CA GLY A 101 18.55 2.27 -14.84
C GLY A 101 18.85 1.06 -15.73
N GLU A 102 18.60 -0.15 -15.20
CA GLU A 102 18.80 -1.42 -15.90
C GLU A 102 17.52 -2.28 -15.82
N THR A 103 16.65 -2.13 -16.79
CA THR A 103 15.38 -2.85 -16.84
C THR A 103 15.59 -4.30 -17.23
N VAL A 104 15.09 -5.24 -16.40
CA VAL A 104 15.01 -6.66 -16.75
C VAL A 104 13.94 -6.86 -17.83
N LYS A 105 14.32 -7.51 -18.93
CA LYS A 105 13.46 -7.79 -20.09
C LYS A 105 12.97 -9.24 -20.16
N GLY A 106 13.64 -10.13 -19.46
CA GLY A 106 13.29 -11.53 -19.40
C GLY A 106 14.15 -12.31 -18.43
N ILE A 107 13.61 -13.42 -17.98
CA ILE A 107 14.33 -14.45 -17.23
C ILE A 107 14.08 -15.80 -17.88
N THR A 108 15.06 -16.68 -17.88
CA THR A 108 14.93 -18.05 -18.42
C THR A 108 15.69 -19.03 -17.56
N PRO A 109 15.17 -20.25 -17.34
CA PRO A 109 15.91 -21.31 -16.70
C PRO A 109 17.19 -21.67 -17.49
N SER A 110 18.23 -22.09 -16.78
CA SER A 110 19.48 -22.61 -17.36
C SER A 110 20.00 -23.80 -16.55
N ASP A 111 20.99 -24.54 -17.08
CA ASP A 111 21.58 -25.71 -16.42
C ASP A 111 22.21 -25.39 -15.04
N GLN A 112 22.55 -24.14 -14.78
CA GLN A 112 23.21 -23.69 -13.54
C GLN A 112 22.38 -22.66 -12.76
N GLY A 113 21.06 -22.65 -12.94
CA GLY A 113 20.14 -21.68 -12.32
C GLY A 113 19.38 -20.87 -13.36
N TRP A 114 19.64 -19.59 -13.48
CA TRP A 114 18.84 -18.64 -14.24
C TRP A 114 19.67 -17.73 -15.13
N LYS A 115 19.14 -17.33 -16.27
CA LYS A 115 19.64 -16.22 -17.09
C LYS A 115 18.72 -15.04 -16.96
N VAL A 116 19.28 -13.89 -16.58
CA VAL A 116 18.58 -12.60 -16.47
C VAL A 116 18.99 -11.73 -17.64
N LEU A 117 18.06 -11.44 -18.52
CA LEU A 117 18.24 -10.58 -19.67
C LEU A 117 17.82 -9.16 -19.31
N THR A 118 18.73 -8.20 -19.43
CA THR A 118 18.44 -6.78 -19.35
C THR A 118 18.61 -6.11 -20.71
N GLN A 119 18.30 -4.82 -20.80
CA GLN A 119 18.58 -4.07 -22.03
C GLN A 119 20.08 -3.84 -22.30
N LYS A 120 20.95 -4.12 -21.32
CA LYS A 120 22.40 -3.87 -21.44
C LYS A 120 23.22 -5.15 -21.54
N ARG A 121 22.79 -6.23 -20.88
CA ARG A 121 23.56 -7.48 -20.74
C ARG A 121 22.66 -8.68 -20.40
N THR A 122 23.27 -9.87 -20.54
CA THR A 122 22.72 -11.09 -19.93
C THR A 122 23.64 -11.49 -18.76
N THR A 123 23.03 -11.86 -17.63
CA THR A 123 23.74 -12.26 -16.42
C THR A 123 23.24 -13.64 -15.99
N ASP A 124 24.15 -14.54 -15.65
CA ASP A 124 23.80 -15.81 -15.01
C ASP A 124 23.62 -15.57 -13.50
N ALA A 125 22.60 -16.20 -12.92
CA ALA A 125 22.25 -16.11 -11.51
C ALA A 125 21.91 -17.49 -10.95
N SER A 126 22.41 -17.83 -9.76
CA SER A 126 22.06 -19.09 -9.09
C SER A 126 20.61 -19.10 -8.60
N ALA A 127 20.08 -17.91 -8.26
CA ALA A 127 18.72 -17.74 -7.78
C ALA A 127 18.16 -16.37 -8.17
N ILE A 128 16.82 -16.23 -8.16
CA ILE A 128 16.11 -14.99 -8.44
C ILE A 128 15.02 -14.77 -7.38
N ILE A 129 14.92 -13.54 -6.86
CA ILE A 129 13.75 -13.05 -6.13
C ILE A 129 13.15 -11.89 -6.93
N ILE A 130 11.91 -12.04 -7.41
CA ILE A 130 11.19 -11.00 -8.15
C ILE A 130 10.39 -10.16 -7.16
N THR A 131 10.71 -8.87 -7.06
CA THR A 131 10.06 -7.93 -6.12
C THR A 131 9.26 -6.84 -6.81
N THR A 132 9.01 -6.99 -8.11
CA THR A 132 8.18 -6.07 -8.90
C THR A 132 6.68 -6.32 -8.66
N PRO A 133 5.78 -5.39 -9.03
CA PRO A 133 4.35 -5.67 -9.10
C PRO A 133 4.04 -6.98 -9.82
N SER A 134 2.97 -7.68 -9.41
CA SER A 134 2.68 -9.04 -9.90
C SER A 134 2.47 -9.11 -11.42
N TYR A 135 1.93 -8.08 -12.05
CA TYR A 135 1.76 -8.01 -13.52
C TYR A 135 3.10 -7.88 -14.25
N HIS A 136 4.12 -7.24 -13.65
CA HIS A 136 5.48 -7.25 -14.20
C HIS A 136 6.16 -8.61 -13.97
N ALA A 137 6.00 -9.21 -12.79
CA ALA A 137 6.46 -10.58 -12.54
C ALA A 137 5.84 -11.56 -13.55
N ALA A 138 4.54 -11.43 -13.80
CA ALA A 138 3.83 -12.24 -14.81
C ALA A 138 4.48 -12.14 -16.19
N SER A 139 4.80 -10.93 -16.64
CA SER A 139 5.43 -10.73 -17.96
C SER A 139 6.83 -11.36 -18.07
N LEU A 140 7.57 -11.47 -16.97
CA LEU A 140 8.88 -12.13 -16.93
C LEU A 140 8.76 -13.66 -16.94
N ILE A 141 7.70 -14.19 -16.31
CA ILE A 141 7.50 -15.64 -16.09
C ILE A 141 6.73 -16.29 -17.22
N GLN A 142 5.85 -15.57 -17.91
CA GLN A 142 4.89 -16.10 -18.88
C GLN A 142 5.53 -16.93 -20.00
N ASN A 143 6.79 -16.68 -20.35
CA ASN A 143 7.47 -17.40 -21.44
C ASN A 143 7.84 -18.85 -21.08
N PHE A 144 8.08 -19.16 -19.79
CA PHE A 144 8.45 -20.50 -19.35
C PHE A 144 7.37 -21.16 -18.46
N ASP A 145 6.53 -20.40 -17.78
CA ASP A 145 5.33 -20.89 -17.09
C ASP A 145 4.13 -19.97 -17.32
N PRO A 146 3.38 -20.16 -18.44
CA PRO A 146 2.19 -19.37 -18.74
C PRO A 146 1.09 -19.49 -17.68
N SER A 147 1.03 -20.63 -16.97
CA SER A 147 0.03 -20.88 -15.93
C SER A 147 0.29 -20.06 -14.67
N LEU A 148 1.55 -19.95 -14.25
CA LEU A 148 1.98 -19.09 -13.15
C LEU A 148 1.83 -17.61 -13.55
N GLY A 149 2.24 -17.26 -14.78
CA GLY A 149 2.06 -15.92 -15.33
C GLY A 149 0.59 -15.45 -15.32
N SER A 150 -0.34 -16.34 -15.66
CA SER A 150 -1.78 -16.06 -15.62
C SER A 150 -2.29 -15.76 -14.21
N ASP A 151 -1.88 -16.56 -13.21
CA ASP A 151 -2.30 -16.31 -11.82
C ASP A 151 -1.73 -14.99 -11.28
N LEU A 152 -0.46 -14.68 -11.58
CA LEU A 152 0.17 -13.39 -11.22
C LEU A 152 -0.54 -12.19 -11.86
N SER A 153 -0.96 -12.31 -13.12
CA SER A 153 -1.71 -11.28 -13.84
C SER A 153 -3.13 -11.09 -13.32
N SER A 154 -3.69 -12.07 -12.59
CA SER A 154 -5.05 -11.99 -12.06
C SER A 154 -5.18 -11.09 -10.84
N ILE A 155 -4.08 -10.67 -10.23
CA ILE A 155 -4.07 -9.70 -9.14
C ILE A 155 -4.28 -8.31 -9.73
N GLU A 156 -5.44 -7.73 -9.48
CA GLU A 156 -5.78 -6.38 -9.93
C GLU A 156 -5.04 -5.32 -9.10
N TYR A 157 -4.86 -4.13 -9.69
CA TYR A 157 -4.22 -2.99 -9.03
C TYR A 157 -5.06 -1.72 -9.20
N ALA A 158 -5.07 -0.89 -8.17
CA ALA A 158 -5.64 0.44 -8.24
C ALA A 158 -4.55 1.51 -8.42
N SER A 159 -4.91 2.55 -9.18
CA SER A 159 -4.11 3.76 -9.32
C SER A 159 -4.55 4.81 -8.32
N SER A 160 -3.62 5.62 -7.86
CA SER A 160 -3.91 6.76 -6.99
C SER A 160 -2.96 7.92 -7.30
N ALA A 161 -3.32 9.10 -6.80
CA ALA A 161 -2.41 10.23 -6.82
C ALA A 161 -2.41 10.93 -5.46
N VAL A 162 -1.28 11.57 -5.15
CA VAL A 162 -1.08 12.36 -3.95
C VAL A 162 -0.73 13.77 -4.37
N ILE A 163 -1.52 14.72 -3.91
CA ILE A 163 -1.27 16.16 -4.08
C ILE A 163 -0.75 16.70 -2.75
N ILE A 164 0.47 17.19 -2.75
CA ILE A 164 1.07 17.89 -1.61
C ILE A 164 0.74 19.36 -1.76
N LEU A 165 0.13 19.93 -0.74
CA LEU A 165 -0.26 21.34 -0.68
C LEU A 165 0.37 21.96 0.55
N THR A 166 1.02 23.10 0.41
CA THR A 166 1.64 23.84 1.51
C THR A 166 1.01 25.20 1.64
N TYR A 167 0.56 25.55 2.84
CA TYR A 167 -0.09 26.81 3.15
C TYR A 167 0.58 27.49 4.36
N LYS A 168 0.41 28.81 4.50
CA LYS A 168 0.66 29.47 5.79
C LYS A 168 -0.40 29.02 6.79
N ARG A 169 0.01 28.79 8.03
CA ARG A 169 -0.92 28.36 9.09
C ARG A 169 -2.05 29.37 9.32
N GLU A 170 -1.76 30.66 9.16
CA GLU A 170 -2.72 31.78 9.36
C GLU A 170 -3.84 31.81 8.30
N ASP A 171 -3.61 31.20 7.12
CA ASP A 171 -4.57 31.14 6.03
C ASP A 171 -5.59 30.00 6.21
N ILE A 172 -5.40 29.12 7.20
CA ILE A 172 -6.26 27.97 7.47
C ILE A 172 -7.09 28.24 8.71
N SER A 173 -8.42 28.34 8.56
CA SER A 173 -9.32 28.58 9.68
C SER A 173 -9.57 27.36 10.56
N HIS A 174 -9.46 26.14 10.01
CA HIS A 174 -9.58 24.90 10.77
C HIS A 174 -8.43 24.73 11.77
N ASP A 175 -8.72 24.27 13.00
CA ASP A 175 -7.74 24.12 14.07
C ASP A 175 -6.64 23.09 13.84
N LEU A 176 -6.84 22.18 12.89
CA LEU A 176 -5.94 21.05 12.58
C LEU A 176 -5.65 20.16 13.80
N ASN A 177 -6.63 20.00 14.69
CA ASN A 177 -6.55 19.25 15.93
C ASN A 177 -6.66 17.72 15.73
N GLY A 178 -6.01 17.19 14.71
CA GLY A 178 -6.00 15.77 14.32
C GLY A 178 -4.87 15.47 13.35
N PHE A 179 -4.89 14.25 12.78
CA PHE A 179 -3.87 13.82 11.82
C PHE A 179 -4.32 13.89 10.37
N GLY A 180 -5.58 14.31 10.14
CA GLY A 180 -6.20 14.36 8.84
C GLY A 180 -7.67 14.03 8.90
N PHE A 181 -8.27 13.85 7.72
CA PHE A 181 -9.64 13.40 7.55
C PHE A 181 -9.73 12.40 6.39
N VAL A 182 -10.76 11.58 6.41
CA VAL A 182 -11.18 10.70 5.30
C VAL A 182 -12.53 11.18 4.78
N VAL A 183 -12.82 10.95 3.49
CA VAL A 183 -14.05 11.38 2.86
C VAL A 183 -14.86 10.15 2.46
N PRO A 184 -16.10 10.01 2.96
CA PRO A 184 -17.01 8.96 2.52
C PRO A 184 -17.38 9.12 1.03
N ASP A 185 -17.46 8.02 0.31
CA ASP A 185 -17.83 8.01 -1.12
C ASP A 185 -19.22 8.62 -1.37
N ILE A 186 -20.14 8.49 -0.41
CA ILE A 186 -21.48 9.10 -0.47
C ILE A 186 -21.47 10.64 -0.53
N GLU A 187 -20.37 11.30 -0.20
CA GLU A 187 -20.21 12.75 -0.31
C GLU A 187 -19.88 13.19 -1.74
N ASN A 188 -19.68 12.24 -2.67
CA ASN A 188 -19.34 12.47 -4.09
C ASN A 188 -18.14 13.40 -4.28
N SER A 189 -17.14 13.26 -3.43
CA SER A 189 -15.87 14.00 -3.46
C SER A 189 -14.84 13.27 -4.31
N ASN A 190 -13.94 14.03 -4.92
CA ASN A 190 -12.75 13.48 -5.57
C ASN A 190 -11.67 13.07 -4.57
N LEU A 191 -11.72 13.59 -3.34
CA LEU A 191 -10.80 13.23 -2.29
C LEU A 191 -11.20 11.92 -1.61
N ILE A 192 -10.21 11.05 -1.41
CA ILE A 192 -10.33 9.89 -0.51
C ILE A 192 -10.02 10.31 0.93
N ALA A 193 -8.98 11.13 1.09
CA ALA A 193 -8.46 11.55 2.39
C ALA A 193 -7.55 12.78 2.27
N CYS A 194 -7.33 13.44 3.38
CA CYS A 194 -6.25 14.42 3.52
C CYS A 194 -5.49 14.21 4.83
N SER A 195 -4.17 14.08 4.76
CA SER A 195 -3.31 13.95 5.95
C SER A 195 -2.64 15.27 6.28
N PHE A 196 -2.70 15.68 7.54
CA PHE A 196 -2.00 16.86 8.08
C PHE A 196 -0.55 16.47 8.41
N SER A 197 0.27 16.32 7.37
CA SER A 197 1.59 15.69 7.49
C SER A 197 2.55 16.42 8.42
N SER A 198 2.51 17.75 8.47
CA SER A 198 3.34 18.56 9.39
C SER A 198 2.84 18.57 10.83
N ILE A 199 1.56 18.21 11.06
CA ILE A 199 1.01 18.00 12.40
C ILE A 199 1.33 16.58 12.88
N LYS A 200 1.19 15.60 11.97
CA LYS A 200 1.44 14.19 12.26
C LYS A 200 2.92 13.88 12.52
N PHE A 201 3.83 14.57 11.84
CA PHE A 201 5.27 14.36 11.92
C PHE A 201 6.00 15.68 12.03
N GLU A 202 6.75 15.85 13.11
CA GLU A 202 7.57 17.03 13.35
C GLU A 202 8.61 17.25 12.24
N GLY A 203 8.89 18.52 11.92
CA GLY A 203 9.92 18.89 10.94
C GLY A 203 9.53 18.71 9.47
N ARG A 204 8.24 18.46 9.14
CA ARG A 204 7.77 18.32 7.75
C ARG A 204 7.43 19.63 7.06
N ALA A 205 7.31 20.73 7.81
CA ALA A 205 7.15 22.08 7.27
C ALA A 205 7.94 23.09 8.12
N PRO A 206 8.37 24.22 7.57
CA PRO A 206 8.95 25.31 8.33
C PRO A 206 7.93 25.86 9.34
N ARG A 207 8.42 26.57 10.37
CA ARG A 207 7.56 27.21 11.34
C ARG A 207 6.63 28.23 10.66
N GLY A 208 5.35 28.17 10.98
CA GLY A 208 4.31 29.01 10.39
C GLY A 208 3.70 28.46 9.10
N TYR A 209 4.16 27.31 8.64
CA TYR A 209 3.61 26.62 7.47
C TYR A 209 2.99 25.26 7.84
N VAL A 210 2.05 24.82 7.03
CA VAL A 210 1.38 23.53 7.14
C VAL A 210 1.54 22.78 5.83
N LEU A 211 1.91 21.51 5.92
CA LEU A 211 1.99 20.58 4.78
C LEU A 211 0.83 19.58 4.87
N LEU A 212 -0.03 19.62 3.87
CA LEU A 212 -1.16 18.73 3.67
C LEU A 212 -0.85 17.75 2.53
N ARG A 213 -1.37 16.52 2.64
CA ARG A 213 -1.33 15.52 1.58
C ARG A 213 -2.75 15.09 1.27
N ALA A 214 -3.28 15.54 0.14
CA ALA A 214 -4.56 15.11 -0.41
C ALA A 214 -4.37 13.84 -1.23
N PHE A 215 -5.26 12.87 -1.06
CA PHE A 215 -5.25 11.57 -1.75
C PHE A 215 -6.48 11.47 -2.63
N VAL A 216 -6.28 11.05 -3.88
CA VAL A 216 -7.35 10.87 -4.89
C VAL A 216 -7.17 9.56 -5.66
N GLY A 217 -8.23 9.06 -6.30
CA GLY A 217 -8.20 7.84 -7.11
C GLY A 217 -8.73 6.62 -6.37
N GLY A 218 -8.00 5.51 -6.43
CA GLY A 218 -8.44 4.23 -5.87
C GLY A 218 -9.48 3.52 -6.73
N ALA A 219 -9.94 2.36 -6.25
CA ALA A 219 -10.85 1.49 -7.01
C ALA A 219 -12.25 2.09 -7.25
N LEU A 220 -12.69 3.03 -6.40
CA LEU A 220 -14.02 3.65 -6.53
C LEU A 220 -14.04 4.81 -7.53
N ASN A 221 -12.91 5.51 -7.71
CA ASN A 221 -12.79 6.62 -8.67
C ASN A 221 -11.49 6.53 -9.48
N PRO A 222 -11.29 5.47 -10.29
CA PRO A 222 -10.04 5.28 -11.01
C PRO A 222 -9.77 6.36 -12.07
N GLY A 223 -10.82 6.89 -12.73
CA GLY A 223 -10.70 7.84 -13.82
C GLY A 223 -10.13 9.21 -13.45
N ILE A 224 -10.17 9.59 -12.18
CA ILE A 224 -9.60 10.87 -11.73
C ILE A 224 -8.08 10.92 -11.92
N CYS A 225 -7.41 9.76 -11.84
CA CYS A 225 -5.97 9.67 -12.05
C CYS A 225 -5.55 9.94 -13.52
N ASP A 226 -6.49 10.00 -14.47
CA ASP A 226 -6.21 10.25 -15.88
C ASP A 226 -6.37 11.73 -16.25
N LEU A 227 -6.86 12.56 -15.33
CA LEU A 227 -6.99 14.00 -15.57
C LEU A 227 -5.63 14.68 -15.75
N GLU A 228 -5.60 15.77 -16.50
CA GLU A 228 -4.42 16.64 -16.62
C GLU A 228 -3.96 17.12 -15.23
N ASP A 229 -2.65 17.30 -15.06
CA ASP A 229 -2.03 17.65 -13.77
C ASP A 229 -2.64 18.92 -13.14
N THR A 230 -2.85 19.94 -13.97
CA THR A 230 -3.42 21.23 -13.52
C THR A 230 -4.86 21.08 -13.04
N ILE A 231 -5.68 20.28 -13.73
CA ILE A 231 -7.07 20.02 -13.35
C ILE A 231 -7.11 19.24 -12.05
N LEU A 232 -6.33 18.19 -11.94
CA LEU A 232 -6.29 17.34 -10.73
C LEU A 232 -5.85 18.10 -9.48
N ILE A 233 -4.85 18.98 -9.63
CA ILE A 233 -4.39 19.84 -8.56
C ILE A 233 -5.49 20.83 -8.14
N GLN A 234 -6.14 21.50 -9.10
CA GLN A 234 -7.19 22.46 -8.82
C GLN A 234 -8.41 21.84 -8.14
N GLU A 235 -8.84 20.66 -8.56
CA GLU A 235 -9.95 19.96 -7.91
C GLU A 235 -9.59 19.59 -6.46
N ALA A 236 -8.41 19.03 -6.23
CA ALA A 236 -7.97 18.68 -4.88
C ALA A 236 -7.80 19.92 -3.99
N GLU A 237 -7.22 20.99 -4.50
CA GLU A 237 -7.06 22.27 -3.80
C GLU A 237 -8.41 22.86 -3.41
N LYS A 238 -9.36 22.90 -4.34
CA LYS A 238 -10.70 23.43 -4.11
C LYS A 238 -11.41 22.68 -2.97
N GLU A 239 -11.41 21.34 -3.02
CA GLU A 239 -12.08 20.53 -2.00
C GLU A 239 -11.40 20.63 -0.64
N VAL A 240 -10.06 20.57 -0.58
CA VAL A 240 -9.30 20.76 0.67
C VAL A 240 -9.56 22.15 1.26
N SER A 241 -9.58 23.18 0.41
CA SER A 241 -9.82 24.56 0.86
C SER A 241 -11.23 24.75 1.41
N GLN A 242 -12.24 24.13 0.79
CA GLN A 242 -13.61 24.17 1.29
C GLN A 242 -13.75 23.49 2.65
N ILE A 243 -13.16 22.31 2.83
CA ILE A 243 -13.26 21.54 4.07
C ILE A 243 -12.51 22.22 5.21
N LEU A 244 -11.32 22.77 4.95
CA LEU A 244 -10.45 23.34 5.98
C LEU A 244 -10.61 24.88 6.14
N GLY A 245 -11.46 25.53 5.34
CA GLY A 245 -11.65 26.98 5.36
C GLY A 245 -10.34 27.71 5.02
N ILE A 246 -9.69 27.34 3.92
CA ILE A 246 -8.46 27.99 3.44
C ILE A 246 -8.84 29.14 2.52
N SER A 247 -8.22 30.31 2.74
CA SER A 247 -8.55 31.55 2.04
C SER A 247 -7.53 31.97 0.98
N SER A 248 -6.41 31.28 0.88
CA SER A 248 -5.31 31.58 -0.06
C SER A 248 -5.01 30.42 -0.99
N ALA A 249 -4.30 30.68 -2.08
CA ALA A 249 -3.67 29.65 -2.88
C ALA A 249 -2.51 28.99 -2.11
N PRO A 250 -2.16 27.72 -2.42
CA PRO A 250 -1.01 27.08 -1.81
C PRO A 250 0.30 27.77 -2.23
N GLU A 251 1.20 27.94 -1.29
CA GLU A 251 2.55 28.46 -1.53
C GLU A 251 3.39 27.52 -2.40
N PHE A 252 3.07 26.23 -2.31
CA PHE A 252 3.81 25.19 -3.00
C PHE A 252 2.94 23.95 -3.21
N THR A 253 3.02 23.36 -4.39
CA THR A 253 2.25 22.16 -4.78
C THR A 253 3.14 21.14 -5.47
N ILE A 254 2.99 19.86 -5.10
CA ILE A 254 3.56 18.72 -5.84
C ILE A 254 2.46 17.72 -6.12
N LEU A 255 2.37 17.25 -7.34
CA LEU A 255 1.58 16.08 -7.72
C LEU A 255 2.49 14.87 -7.90
N LYS A 256 2.12 13.75 -7.29
CA LYS A 256 2.75 12.45 -7.51
C LYS A 256 1.69 11.41 -7.86
N ARG A 257 1.78 10.83 -9.05
CA ARG A 257 0.91 9.72 -9.49
C ARG A 257 1.54 8.38 -9.15
N TYR A 258 0.70 7.43 -8.80
CA TYR A 258 1.03 6.04 -8.51
C TYR A 258 0.15 5.13 -9.37
N PRO A 259 0.46 5.00 -10.69
CA PRO A 259 -0.31 4.15 -11.57
C PRO A 259 -0.14 2.69 -11.16
N GLU A 260 -1.24 1.94 -11.10
CA GLU A 260 -1.25 0.50 -10.79
C GLU A 260 -0.29 0.11 -9.66
N ALA A 261 -0.31 0.87 -8.55
CA ALA A 261 0.65 0.67 -7.46
C ALA A 261 0.08 -0.06 -6.24
N MET A 262 -1.26 -0.09 -6.09
CA MET A 262 -1.91 -0.69 -4.94
C MET A 262 -2.62 -2.00 -5.34
N PRO A 263 -2.07 -3.18 -4.96
CA PRO A 263 -2.70 -4.46 -5.24
C PRO A 263 -4.04 -4.58 -4.49
N GLN A 264 -5.02 -5.14 -5.16
CA GLN A 264 -6.38 -5.28 -4.67
C GLN A 264 -6.62 -6.70 -4.14
N TYR A 265 -6.72 -6.83 -2.83
CA TYR A 265 -6.96 -8.11 -2.17
C TYR A 265 -8.46 -8.48 -2.21
N HIS A 266 -8.96 -8.78 -3.40
CA HIS A 266 -10.35 -9.17 -3.61
C HIS A 266 -10.68 -10.50 -2.93
N VAL A 267 -11.97 -10.78 -2.77
CA VAL A 267 -12.43 -12.10 -2.31
C VAL A 267 -11.86 -13.17 -3.24
N GLY A 268 -11.18 -14.16 -2.67
CA GLY A 268 -10.43 -15.17 -3.44
C GLY A 268 -8.91 -14.90 -3.52
N HIS A 269 -8.43 -13.76 -3.05
CA HIS A 269 -7.01 -13.40 -3.12
C HIS A 269 -6.08 -14.43 -2.47
N LEU A 270 -6.41 -14.94 -1.28
CA LEU A 270 -5.58 -15.94 -0.60
C LEU A 270 -5.45 -17.23 -1.41
N GLN A 271 -6.52 -17.66 -2.10
CA GLN A 271 -6.49 -18.82 -2.98
C GLN A 271 -5.63 -18.58 -4.24
N ILE A 272 -5.61 -17.34 -4.76
CA ILE A 272 -4.72 -16.97 -5.86
C ILE A 272 -3.26 -17.04 -5.39
N VAL A 273 -2.95 -16.48 -4.23
CA VAL A 273 -1.58 -16.51 -3.66
C VAL A 273 -1.11 -17.94 -3.37
N GLU A 274 -2.00 -18.81 -2.85
CA GLU A 274 -1.70 -20.21 -2.62
C GLU A 274 -1.35 -20.94 -3.94
N LYS A 275 -2.16 -20.77 -5.00
CA LYS A 275 -1.86 -21.32 -6.33
C LYS A 275 -0.56 -20.80 -6.92
N ILE A 276 -0.27 -19.52 -6.73
CA ILE A 276 1.01 -18.93 -7.15
C ILE A 276 2.17 -19.63 -6.45
N LYS A 277 2.10 -19.80 -5.12
CA LYS A 277 3.14 -20.49 -4.33
C LYS A 277 3.31 -21.95 -4.76
N GLU A 278 2.22 -22.71 -4.94
CA GLU A 278 2.27 -24.10 -5.41
C GLU A 278 2.96 -24.25 -6.79
N LYS A 279 2.73 -23.27 -7.69
CA LYS A 279 3.37 -23.29 -9.01
C LYS A 279 4.81 -22.83 -8.95
N LEU A 280 5.11 -21.83 -8.14
CA LEU A 280 6.45 -21.30 -7.92
C LEU A 280 7.42 -22.39 -7.42
N ASN A 281 6.96 -23.26 -6.51
CA ASN A 281 7.71 -24.41 -6.00
C ASN A 281 8.14 -25.45 -7.07
N ARG A 282 7.70 -25.30 -8.31
CA ARG A 282 8.18 -26.12 -9.44
C ARG A 282 9.46 -25.58 -10.07
N HIS A 283 9.84 -24.37 -9.70
CA HIS A 283 10.97 -23.64 -10.26
C HIS A 283 12.03 -23.43 -9.17
N GLN A 284 13.06 -24.26 -9.20
CA GLN A 284 14.13 -24.21 -8.21
C GLN A 284 14.81 -22.84 -8.17
N CYS A 285 15.07 -22.33 -6.96
CA CYS A 285 15.73 -21.05 -6.71
C CYS A 285 15.04 -19.84 -7.38
N LEU A 286 13.71 -19.86 -7.48
CA LEU A 286 12.90 -18.73 -7.93
C LEU A 286 11.86 -18.38 -6.88
N GLU A 287 11.90 -17.15 -6.36
CA GLU A 287 10.96 -16.65 -5.39
C GLU A 287 10.39 -15.29 -5.80
N ILE A 288 9.28 -14.92 -5.16
CA ILE A 288 8.60 -13.63 -5.30
C ILE A 288 8.42 -12.99 -3.92
N ALA A 289 8.49 -11.65 -3.86
CA ALA A 289 8.22 -10.91 -2.64
C ALA A 289 7.57 -9.57 -2.94
N GLY A 290 6.91 -8.98 -1.95
CA GLY A 290 6.32 -7.64 -2.06
C GLY A 290 4.85 -7.58 -1.63
N ASN A 291 4.26 -6.41 -1.86
CA ASN A 291 2.94 -6.04 -1.37
C ASN A 291 1.76 -6.75 -2.06
N ALA A 292 2.01 -7.53 -3.10
CA ALA A 292 0.97 -8.23 -3.84
C ALA A 292 0.46 -9.51 -3.14
N TYR A 293 1.18 -10.05 -2.16
CA TYR A 293 0.99 -11.43 -1.72
C TYR A 293 0.51 -11.57 -0.27
N SER A 294 1.12 -10.87 0.70
CA SER A 294 0.88 -11.13 2.13
C SER A 294 0.89 -9.89 3.01
N GLY A 295 0.36 -8.78 2.53
CA GLY A 295 0.28 -7.51 3.26
C GLY A 295 0.85 -6.35 2.47
N VAL A 296 0.24 -5.18 2.63
CA VAL A 296 0.59 -3.96 1.85
C VAL A 296 1.49 -3.00 2.63
N GLY A 297 1.72 -3.27 3.91
CA GLY A 297 2.56 -2.44 4.77
C GLY A 297 4.04 -2.62 4.50
N ILE A 298 4.85 -1.60 4.82
CA ILE A 298 6.33 -1.70 4.71
C ILE A 298 6.88 -2.87 5.54
N PRO A 299 6.43 -3.11 6.80
CA PRO A 299 6.86 -4.28 7.55
C PRO A 299 6.54 -5.61 6.86
N ASP A 300 5.34 -5.72 6.28
CA ASP A 300 4.92 -6.93 5.57
C ASP A 300 5.79 -7.18 4.32
N CYS A 301 6.12 -6.11 3.57
CA CYS A 301 7.01 -6.21 2.42
C CYS A 301 8.43 -6.65 2.82
N ILE A 302 8.96 -6.15 3.93
CA ILE A 302 10.27 -6.56 4.46
C ILE A 302 10.21 -8.05 4.83
N HIS A 303 9.21 -8.45 5.60
CA HIS A 303 9.05 -9.84 6.01
C HIS A 303 8.86 -10.80 4.82
N SER A 304 8.11 -10.37 3.79
CA SER A 304 7.98 -11.12 2.54
C SER A 304 9.34 -11.32 1.85
N GLY A 305 10.19 -10.30 1.85
CA GLY A 305 11.56 -10.39 1.30
C GLY A 305 12.46 -11.31 2.11
N GLU A 306 12.38 -11.27 3.44
CA GLU A 306 13.10 -12.17 4.35
C GLU A 306 12.70 -13.62 4.09
N GLN A 307 11.40 -13.93 4.04
CA GLN A 307 10.90 -15.27 3.75
C GLN A 307 11.39 -15.79 2.39
N ALA A 308 11.31 -14.98 1.33
CA ALA A 308 11.79 -15.38 0.02
C ALA A 308 13.30 -15.68 0.02
N ALA A 309 14.09 -14.90 0.74
CA ALA A 309 15.53 -15.13 0.87
C ALA A 309 15.83 -16.44 1.65
N GLU A 310 15.07 -16.71 2.72
CA GLU A 310 15.21 -17.94 3.50
C GLU A 310 14.88 -19.20 2.68
N GLU A 311 13.82 -19.16 1.86
CA GLU A 311 13.48 -20.30 0.99
C GLU A 311 14.57 -20.53 -0.06
N ILE A 312 15.09 -19.50 -0.71
CA ILE A 312 16.22 -19.60 -1.65
C ILE A 312 17.46 -20.21 -0.97
N LEU A 313 17.78 -19.79 0.27
CA LEU A 313 18.95 -20.33 0.97
C LEU A 313 18.80 -21.81 1.31
N LYS A 314 17.60 -22.29 1.66
CA LYS A 314 17.32 -23.72 1.89
C LYS A 314 17.51 -24.58 0.63
N GLU A 315 17.27 -24.02 -0.55
CA GLU A 315 17.44 -24.73 -1.81
C GLU A 315 18.89 -24.74 -2.32
N LEU A 316 19.68 -23.73 -1.94
CA LEU A 316 21.07 -23.60 -2.36
C LEU A 316 22.05 -24.36 -1.47
N PHE A 317 21.69 -24.57 -0.18
CA PHE A 317 22.55 -25.15 0.85
C PHE A 317 21.86 -26.29 1.61
#